data_e5958597a3b4d36e22a76ad11969605b
#
_entry.id   e5958597a3b4d36e22a76ad11969605b
#
_cell.length_a   1.000
_cell.length_b   1.000
_cell.length_c   1.000
_cell.angle_alpha   90.00
_cell.angle_beta   90.00
_cell.angle_gamma   90.00
#
_symmetry.space_group_name_H-M   'P 1'
#
loop_
_entity.id
_entity.type
_entity.pdbx_description
1 polymer ?
#
loop_
_entity_poly.entity_id
_entity_poly.type
_entity_poly.pdbx_seq_one_letter_code
_entity_poly.pdbx_strand_id
1 'polypeptide(L)'
;MLNLMKVSKKYTIDDMIKICVISIFHDIGAYKVTERDDLSAADMKAPINHAVYGALFIKNFSPLHKYYKVILTHHFTLEYYKEHKMEIISEPGLLLSFSDYIDRIKINNYEMNIQEVKKNYPEEYLRLYNKANSLYDFGNKLADGRYVDELEKFFENMYVNKEKVISYCKMLAYAIDFRSEDTVIHTIMVEAISEQLAKLCYVSDERISLIKICALLHDIGKIAIPIEILEKPGKLTYEEFEIMKNHSKVGYDILSELNMNEIRDIATLHHEKLDGSGYPFGLKGDEITKEMRIVAISDIISALIGSRSYKEGFSKEKIITILNEMVVRNKIDKNITRLFINNYDYIIDEAMKACANTMEKYSNMKNEYEELLEIYK
;
A
#
# COMPACT_ATOMS: atom_id res chain seq x y z
N MET A 1 -19.33 3.99 -8.40
CA MET A 1 -19.15 2.58 -8.83
C MET A 1 -20.18 1.63 -8.19
N LEU A 2 -20.20 1.40 -6.87
CA LEU A 2 -21.08 0.46 -6.17
C LEU A 2 -22.57 0.61 -6.56
N ASN A 3 -23.11 1.82 -6.51
CA ASN A 3 -24.52 2.08 -6.78
C ASN A 3 -24.91 1.84 -8.25
N LEU A 4 -23.98 2.08 -9.19
CA LEU A 4 -24.18 1.75 -10.60
C LEU A 4 -24.28 0.23 -10.80
N MET A 5 -23.39 -0.54 -10.15
CA MET A 5 -23.42 -2.01 -10.20
C MET A 5 -24.69 -2.59 -9.59
N LYS A 6 -25.14 -2.07 -8.42
CA LYS A 6 -26.40 -2.48 -7.78
C LYS A 6 -27.61 -2.31 -8.72
N VAL A 7 -27.66 -1.19 -9.44
CA VAL A 7 -28.78 -0.87 -10.35
C VAL A 7 -28.72 -1.64 -11.65
N SER A 8 -27.52 -1.95 -12.15
CA SER A 8 -27.32 -2.72 -13.39
C SER A 8 -27.81 -4.17 -13.25
N LYS A 9 -27.72 -4.75 -12.04
CA LYS A 9 -28.02 -6.16 -11.74
C LYS A 9 -27.17 -7.17 -12.53
N LYS A 10 -26.04 -6.74 -13.10
CA LYS A 10 -25.14 -7.59 -13.90
C LYS A 10 -24.06 -8.28 -13.07
N TYR A 11 -23.81 -7.81 -11.83
CA TYR A 11 -22.72 -8.23 -10.98
C TYR A 11 -23.22 -9.02 -9.78
N THR A 12 -22.51 -10.09 -9.42
CA THR A 12 -22.70 -10.78 -8.14
C THR A 12 -22.21 -9.91 -7.00
N ILE A 13 -22.60 -10.22 -5.76
CA ILE A 13 -22.07 -9.51 -4.56
C ILE A 13 -20.56 -9.65 -4.48
N ASP A 14 -20.02 -10.83 -4.78
CA ASP A 14 -18.58 -11.11 -4.77
C ASP A 14 -17.82 -10.26 -5.82
N ASP A 15 -18.39 -10.12 -7.04
CA ASP A 15 -17.81 -9.23 -8.07
C ASP A 15 -17.87 -7.77 -7.61
N MET A 16 -19.01 -7.33 -7.07
CA MET A 16 -19.17 -5.95 -6.58
C MET A 16 -18.13 -5.62 -5.49
N ILE A 17 -17.89 -6.53 -4.55
CA ILE A 17 -16.88 -6.37 -3.51
C ILE A 17 -15.49 -6.18 -4.15
N LYS A 18 -15.08 -7.09 -5.02
CA LYS A 18 -13.75 -7.06 -5.65
C LYS A 18 -13.55 -5.84 -6.52
N ILE A 19 -14.56 -5.49 -7.32
CA ILE A 19 -14.51 -4.31 -8.19
C ILE A 19 -14.51 -3.02 -7.36
N CYS A 20 -15.26 -2.93 -6.25
CA CYS A 20 -15.20 -1.78 -5.35
C CYS A 20 -13.82 -1.63 -4.71
N VAL A 21 -13.21 -2.73 -4.23
CA VAL A 21 -11.85 -2.68 -3.69
C VAL A 21 -10.85 -2.22 -4.77
N ILE A 22 -10.94 -2.76 -5.98
CA ILE A 22 -10.09 -2.33 -7.10
C ILE A 22 -10.32 -0.84 -7.43
N SER A 23 -11.57 -0.37 -7.37
CA SER A 23 -11.89 1.05 -7.64
C SER A 23 -11.26 2.00 -6.60
N ILE A 24 -11.10 1.58 -5.34
CA ILE A 24 -10.38 2.36 -4.32
C ILE A 24 -8.90 2.51 -4.68
N PHE A 25 -8.31 1.51 -5.35
CA PHE A 25 -6.91 1.48 -5.74
C PHE A 25 -6.64 1.84 -7.20
N HIS A 26 -7.60 2.44 -7.92
CA HIS A 26 -7.45 2.66 -9.37
C HIS A 26 -6.22 3.52 -9.72
N ASP A 27 -5.89 4.50 -8.88
CA ASP A 27 -4.74 5.40 -9.04
C ASP A 27 -3.48 4.96 -8.28
N ILE A 28 -3.41 3.70 -7.83
CA ILE A 28 -2.25 3.19 -7.08
C ILE A 28 -0.94 3.36 -7.86
N GLY A 29 -0.99 3.37 -9.19
CA GLY A 29 0.15 3.61 -10.06
C GLY A 29 0.66 5.05 -10.06
N ALA A 30 -0.14 6.02 -9.67
CA ALA A 30 0.23 7.43 -9.63
C ALA A 30 1.33 7.73 -8.58
N TYR A 31 1.48 6.88 -7.56
CA TYR A 31 2.54 7.02 -6.57
C TYR A 31 3.96 6.89 -7.12
N LYS A 32 4.15 6.28 -8.29
CA LYS A 32 5.46 6.12 -8.93
C LYS A 32 5.76 7.21 -9.96
N VAL A 33 4.73 7.83 -10.53
CA VAL A 33 4.93 8.87 -11.54
C VAL A 33 5.36 10.15 -10.84
N THR A 34 6.54 10.67 -11.21
CA THR A 34 7.21 11.81 -10.56
C THR A 34 6.49 13.17 -10.68
N GLU A 35 5.31 13.21 -11.30
CA GLU A 35 4.54 14.44 -11.57
C GLU A 35 3.37 14.58 -10.57
N ARG A 36 3.66 14.50 -9.28
CA ARG A 36 2.65 14.49 -8.19
C ARG A 36 1.87 15.78 -8.02
N ASP A 37 2.46 16.92 -8.34
CA ASP A 37 1.83 18.23 -8.08
C ASP A 37 0.71 18.54 -9.07
N ASP A 38 0.50 17.66 -10.05
CA ASP A 38 -0.47 17.80 -11.12
C ASP A 38 -1.26 16.52 -11.40
N LEU A 39 -1.71 15.79 -10.37
CA LEU A 39 -2.60 14.62 -10.62
C LEU A 39 -3.83 15.01 -11.44
N SER A 40 -4.37 16.22 -11.24
CA SER A 40 -5.44 16.79 -12.09
C SER A 40 -4.96 17.19 -13.48
N ALA A 41 -3.68 17.53 -13.66
CA ALA A 41 -3.08 17.89 -14.94
C ALA A 41 -2.33 16.72 -15.61
N ALA A 42 -1.80 15.77 -14.84
CA ALA A 42 -1.20 14.52 -15.32
C ALA A 42 -2.25 13.59 -15.95
N ASP A 43 -3.45 13.55 -15.39
CA ASP A 43 -4.62 12.89 -15.99
C ASP A 43 -4.92 13.40 -17.41
N MET A 44 -4.51 14.62 -17.73
CA MET A 44 -4.70 15.21 -19.06
C MET A 44 -3.53 14.99 -20.03
N LYS A 45 -2.30 14.70 -19.52
CA LYS A 45 -1.10 14.60 -20.36
C LYS A 45 -0.62 13.18 -20.64
N ALA A 46 -0.77 12.24 -19.70
CA ALA A 46 -0.37 10.84 -19.88
C ALA A 46 -1.13 9.88 -18.94
N PRO A 47 -2.47 9.78 -19.03
CA PRO A 47 -3.28 8.97 -18.11
C PRO A 47 -2.92 7.48 -18.18
N ILE A 48 -2.31 7.04 -19.27
CA ILE A 48 -1.96 5.64 -19.50
C ILE A 48 -0.81 5.17 -18.62
N ASN A 49 0.15 6.02 -18.31
CA ASN A 49 1.35 5.60 -17.55
C ASN A 49 0.98 5.05 -16.17
N HIS A 50 0.17 5.76 -15.39
CA HIS A 50 -0.22 5.29 -14.06
C HIS A 50 -1.21 4.12 -14.14
N ALA A 51 -2.10 4.09 -15.15
CA ALA A 51 -3.03 2.97 -15.35
C ALA A 51 -2.28 1.66 -15.67
N VAL A 52 -1.28 1.70 -16.55
CA VAL A 52 -0.44 0.54 -16.87
C VAL A 52 0.36 0.10 -15.64
N TYR A 53 1.01 1.05 -14.94
CA TYR A 53 1.79 0.71 -13.75
C TYR A 53 0.91 0.14 -12.64
N GLY A 54 -0.22 0.77 -12.34
CA GLY A 54 -1.19 0.31 -11.34
C GLY A 54 -1.76 -1.07 -11.68
N ALA A 55 -2.08 -1.31 -12.95
CA ALA A 55 -2.56 -2.61 -13.41
C ALA A 55 -1.52 -3.71 -13.21
N LEU A 56 -0.27 -3.47 -13.59
CA LEU A 56 0.83 -4.42 -13.39
C LEU A 56 1.14 -4.65 -11.92
N PHE A 57 1.06 -3.59 -11.10
CA PHE A 57 1.21 -3.70 -9.67
C PHE A 57 0.12 -4.62 -9.07
N ILE A 58 -1.15 -4.40 -9.40
CA ILE A 58 -2.25 -5.27 -8.96
C ILE A 58 -2.08 -6.70 -9.48
N LYS A 59 -1.65 -6.87 -10.74
CA LYS A 59 -1.41 -8.19 -11.35
C LYS A 59 -0.39 -9.02 -10.56
N ASN A 60 0.69 -8.39 -10.10
CA ASN A 60 1.84 -9.08 -9.51
C ASN A 60 1.80 -9.13 -7.97
N PHE A 61 1.19 -8.13 -7.30
CA PHE A 61 1.33 -7.91 -5.86
C PHE A 61 0.00 -7.83 -5.09
N SER A 62 -1.14 -8.08 -5.76
CA SER A 62 -2.45 -8.01 -5.13
C SER A 62 -3.17 -9.36 -5.09
N PRO A 63 -3.95 -9.63 -4.04
CA PRO A 63 -4.88 -10.76 -4.03
C PRO A 63 -5.99 -10.63 -5.10
N LEU A 64 -6.13 -9.46 -5.72
CA LEU A 64 -7.08 -9.15 -6.79
C LEU A 64 -6.46 -9.19 -8.19
N HIS A 65 -5.37 -9.92 -8.39
CA HIS A 65 -4.60 -10.00 -9.63
C HIS A 65 -5.45 -10.24 -10.89
N LYS A 66 -6.57 -10.99 -10.79
CA LYS A 66 -7.47 -11.26 -11.92
C LYS A 66 -8.21 -10.02 -12.44
N TYR A 67 -8.31 -8.97 -11.61
CA TYR A 67 -9.04 -7.74 -11.93
C TYR A 67 -8.11 -6.61 -12.43
N TYR A 68 -6.84 -6.88 -12.70
CA TYR A 68 -5.87 -5.86 -13.13
C TYR A 68 -6.30 -5.08 -14.36
N LYS A 69 -7.07 -5.72 -15.29
CA LYS A 69 -7.60 -5.07 -16.48
C LYS A 69 -8.60 -3.96 -16.18
N VAL A 70 -9.26 -3.98 -15.03
CA VAL A 70 -10.16 -2.90 -14.61
C VAL A 70 -9.36 -1.61 -14.41
N ILE A 71 -8.19 -1.70 -13.77
CA ILE A 71 -7.29 -0.56 -13.60
C ILE A 71 -6.65 -0.18 -14.94
N LEU A 72 -6.16 -1.15 -15.71
CA LEU A 72 -5.54 -0.87 -17.02
C LEU A 72 -6.43 -0.01 -17.93
N THR A 73 -7.74 -0.22 -17.86
CA THR A 73 -8.70 0.38 -18.79
C THR A 73 -9.58 1.48 -18.17
N HIS A 74 -9.26 1.95 -16.97
CA HIS A 74 -10.13 2.92 -16.27
C HIS A 74 -10.14 4.33 -16.89
N HIS A 75 -9.21 4.63 -17.80
CA HIS A 75 -9.24 5.84 -18.63
C HIS A 75 -9.78 5.61 -20.04
N PHE A 76 -10.12 4.36 -20.39
CA PHE A 76 -10.59 4.07 -21.74
C PHE A 76 -12.07 4.43 -21.88
N THR A 77 -12.38 5.14 -22.97
CA THR A 77 -13.73 5.45 -23.40
C THR A 77 -14.11 4.63 -24.63
N LEU A 78 -15.38 4.64 -25.03
CA LEU A 78 -15.80 4.00 -26.30
C LEU A 78 -15.07 4.58 -27.50
N GLU A 79 -14.74 5.87 -27.48
CA GLU A 79 -13.95 6.52 -28.51
C GLU A 79 -12.53 5.95 -28.53
N TYR A 80 -11.87 5.84 -27.37
CA TYR A 80 -10.54 5.26 -27.24
C TYR A 80 -10.50 3.83 -27.79
N TYR A 81 -11.45 2.95 -27.39
CA TYR A 81 -11.53 1.59 -27.91
C TYR A 81 -11.67 1.54 -29.43
N LYS A 82 -12.45 2.48 -29.98
CA LYS A 82 -12.66 2.57 -31.44
C LYS A 82 -11.43 3.07 -32.19
N GLU A 83 -10.77 4.09 -31.71
CA GLU A 83 -9.56 4.68 -32.31
C GLU A 83 -8.41 3.67 -32.32
N HIS A 84 -8.24 2.91 -31.25
CA HIS A 84 -7.19 1.89 -31.14
C HIS A 84 -7.61 0.50 -31.68
N LYS A 85 -8.79 0.40 -32.31
CA LYS A 85 -9.33 -0.83 -32.91
C LYS A 85 -9.33 -2.03 -31.95
N MET A 86 -9.63 -1.78 -30.68
CA MET A 86 -9.67 -2.82 -29.66
C MET A 86 -10.99 -3.59 -29.76
N GLU A 87 -10.90 -4.91 -29.96
CA GLU A 87 -12.08 -5.77 -30.12
C GLU A 87 -12.82 -6.08 -28.81
N ILE A 88 -12.09 -6.06 -27.68
CA ILE A 88 -12.62 -6.46 -26.37
C ILE A 88 -12.71 -5.26 -25.45
N ILE A 89 -13.93 -4.87 -25.08
CA ILE A 89 -14.21 -3.81 -24.13
C ILE A 89 -14.24 -4.42 -22.71
N SER A 90 -13.44 -3.87 -21.80
CA SER A 90 -13.53 -4.17 -20.37
C SER A 90 -14.73 -3.42 -19.77
N GLU A 91 -15.89 -4.07 -19.66
CA GLU A 91 -17.07 -3.43 -19.10
C GLU A 91 -16.84 -2.87 -17.69
N PRO A 92 -16.21 -3.60 -16.71
CA PRO A 92 -15.91 -3.03 -15.41
C PRO A 92 -14.91 -1.84 -15.46
N GLY A 93 -13.95 -1.87 -16.39
CA GLY A 93 -13.02 -0.77 -16.59
C GLY A 93 -13.72 0.48 -17.15
N LEU A 94 -14.59 0.29 -18.14
CA LEU A 94 -15.38 1.39 -18.71
C LEU A 94 -16.39 1.94 -17.69
N LEU A 95 -16.96 1.10 -16.82
CA LEU A 95 -17.82 1.54 -15.74
C LEU A 95 -17.04 2.32 -14.67
N LEU A 96 -15.78 1.93 -14.41
CA LEU A 96 -14.88 2.68 -13.53
C LEU A 96 -14.51 4.02 -14.15
N SER A 97 -14.16 4.07 -15.44
CA SER A 97 -13.93 5.31 -16.19
C SER A 97 -15.12 6.28 -16.08
N PHE A 98 -16.33 5.78 -16.22
CA PHE A 98 -17.53 6.60 -16.05
C PHE A 98 -17.73 7.05 -14.60
N SER A 99 -17.41 6.21 -13.62
CA SER A 99 -17.52 6.56 -12.20
C SER A 99 -16.53 7.64 -11.81
N ASP A 100 -15.30 7.57 -12.32
CA ASP A 100 -14.25 8.56 -12.14
C ASP A 100 -14.62 9.90 -12.81
N TYR A 101 -15.19 9.87 -14.03
CA TYR A 101 -15.75 11.05 -14.66
C TYR A 101 -16.82 11.73 -13.79
N ILE A 102 -17.75 10.95 -13.20
CA ILE A 102 -18.78 11.49 -12.31
C ILE A 102 -18.15 12.14 -11.08
N ASP A 103 -17.15 11.49 -10.48
CA ASP A 103 -16.47 11.99 -9.29
C ASP A 103 -15.79 13.34 -9.59
N ARG A 104 -15.03 13.43 -10.68
CA ARG A 104 -14.37 14.65 -11.11
C ARG A 104 -15.33 15.81 -11.35
N ILE A 105 -16.46 15.60 -12.04
CA ILE A 105 -17.44 16.67 -12.25
C ILE A 105 -18.11 17.11 -10.94
N LYS A 106 -18.30 16.19 -9.98
CA LYS A 106 -18.90 16.52 -8.67
C LYS A 106 -17.93 17.29 -7.76
N ILE A 107 -16.68 16.86 -7.66
CA ILE A 107 -15.65 17.54 -6.88
C ILE A 107 -15.44 18.98 -7.38
N ASN A 108 -15.42 19.17 -8.71
CA ASN A 108 -15.19 20.49 -9.33
C ASN A 108 -16.49 21.31 -9.51
N ASN A 109 -17.64 20.83 -9.07
CA ASN A 109 -18.95 21.45 -9.26
C ASN A 109 -19.28 21.76 -10.75
N TYR A 110 -18.84 20.88 -11.65
CA TYR A 110 -19.17 21.00 -13.08
C TYR A 110 -20.52 20.36 -13.38
N GLU A 111 -21.19 20.85 -14.42
CA GLU A 111 -22.37 20.19 -14.97
C GLU A 111 -21.97 19.04 -15.89
N MET A 112 -22.74 17.96 -15.85
CA MET A 112 -22.53 16.80 -16.73
C MET A 112 -22.78 17.17 -18.20
N ASN A 113 -21.78 17.02 -19.04
CA ASN A 113 -21.95 17.19 -20.48
C ASN A 113 -22.56 15.92 -21.10
N ILE A 114 -23.87 15.96 -21.34
CA ILE A 114 -24.62 14.82 -21.87
C ILE A 114 -24.13 14.36 -23.24
N GLN A 115 -23.69 15.29 -24.11
CA GLN A 115 -23.18 14.93 -25.44
C GLN A 115 -21.84 14.20 -25.35
N GLU A 116 -20.96 14.66 -24.50
CA GLU A 116 -19.70 14.01 -24.21
C GLU A 116 -19.89 12.61 -23.63
N VAL A 117 -20.80 12.47 -22.65
CA VAL A 117 -21.14 11.16 -22.07
C VAL A 117 -21.67 10.20 -23.13
N LYS A 118 -22.56 10.65 -24.02
CA LYS A 118 -23.10 9.80 -25.12
C LYS A 118 -22.03 9.39 -26.13
N LYS A 119 -21.00 10.20 -26.32
CA LYS A 119 -19.86 9.89 -27.21
C LYS A 119 -18.93 8.84 -26.60
N ASN A 120 -18.64 8.99 -25.30
CA ASN A 120 -17.60 8.28 -24.58
C ASN A 120 -18.08 7.00 -23.85
N TYR A 121 -19.39 6.89 -23.56
CA TYR A 121 -19.93 5.79 -22.75
C TYR A 121 -21.23 5.24 -23.36
N PRO A 122 -21.59 3.98 -23.04
CA PRO A 122 -22.86 3.41 -23.45
C PRO A 122 -24.06 4.25 -22.97
N GLU A 123 -25.07 4.40 -23.81
CA GLU A 123 -26.27 5.19 -23.47
C GLU A 123 -26.97 4.68 -22.19
N GLU A 124 -26.84 3.38 -21.91
CA GLU A 124 -27.38 2.79 -20.67
C GLU A 124 -26.73 3.38 -19.41
N TYR A 125 -25.49 3.92 -19.45
CA TYR A 125 -24.80 4.47 -18.27
C TYR A 125 -25.48 5.75 -17.76
N LEU A 126 -26.04 6.58 -18.63
CA LEU A 126 -26.88 7.71 -18.20
C LEU A 126 -28.16 7.23 -17.49
N ARG A 127 -28.77 6.16 -17.99
CA ARG A 127 -29.96 5.57 -17.33
C ARG A 127 -29.60 4.97 -15.98
N LEU A 128 -28.47 4.27 -15.89
CA LEU A 128 -27.95 3.73 -14.63
C LEU A 128 -27.65 4.85 -13.63
N TYR A 129 -26.99 5.93 -14.08
CA TYR A 129 -26.69 7.10 -13.26
C TYR A 129 -27.97 7.71 -12.66
N ASN A 130 -28.94 8.05 -13.50
CA ASN A 130 -30.17 8.68 -13.05
C ASN A 130 -30.94 7.77 -12.06
N LYS A 131 -31.01 6.48 -12.36
CA LYS A 131 -31.67 5.50 -11.49
C LYS A 131 -30.96 5.30 -10.17
N ALA A 132 -29.62 5.19 -10.21
CA ALA A 132 -28.79 5.05 -9.00
C ALA A 132 -28.89 6.30 -8.12
N ASN A 133 -28.82 7.49 -8.71
CA ASN A 133 -28.95 8.74 -7.97
C ASN A 133 -30.33 8.89 -7.32
N SER A 134 -31.41 8.53 -8.05
CA SER A 134 -32.77 8.56 -7.52
C SER A 134 -33.00 7.58 -6.36
N LEU A 135 -32.35 6.39 -6.38
CA LEU A 135 -32.56 5.37 -5.36
C LEU A 135 -31.64 5.54 -4.14
N TYR A 136 -30.41 6.01 -4.35
CA TYR A 136 -29.37 6.00 -3.33
C TYR A 136 -28.86 7.39 -2.94
N ASP A 137 -29.32 8.43 -3.65
CA ASP A 137 -28.89 9.83 -3.41
C ASP A 137 -27.36 9.99 -3.40
N PHE A 138 -26.68 9.24 -4.28
CA PHE A 138 -25.22 9.16 -4.21
C PHE A 138 -24.54 10.48 -4.57
N GLY A 139 -25.18 11.32 -5.40
CA GLY A 139 -24.63 12.63 -5.73
C GLY A 139 -24.49 13.54 -4.52
N ASN A 140 -25.46 13.57 -3.60
CA ASN A 140 -25.36 14.31 -2.34
C ASN A 140 -24.40 13.61 -1.36
N LYS A 141 -24.41 12.29 -1.31
CA LYS A 141 -23.49 11.52 -0.48
C LYS A 141 -22.01 11.71 -0.86
N LEU A 142 -21.72 11.87 -2.16
CA LEU A 142 -20.36 12.24 -2.60
C LEU A 142 -19.96 13.63 -2.10
N ALA A 143 -20.88 14.59 -2.18
CA ALA A 143 -20.61 15.98 -1.77
C ALA A 143 -20.38 16.13 -0.25
N ASP A 144 -21.04 15.33 0.58
CA ASP A 144 -21.01 15.43 2.06
C ASP A 144 -20.23 14.30 2.76
N GLY A 145 -19.60 13.40 2.00
CA GLY A 145 -18.77 12.32 2.54
C GLY A 145 -19.51 11.08 3.03
N ARG A 146 -20.85 11.07 3.08
CA ARG A 146 -21.65 9.92 3.58
C ARG A 146 -21.55 8.66 2.73
N TYR A 147 -20.87 8.70 1.59
CA TYR A 147 -20.57 7.50 0.79
C TYR A 147 -19.65 6.52 1.54
N VAL A 148 -18.83 7.00 2.46
CA VAL A 148 -17.96 6.15 3.30
C VAL A 148 -18.79 5.20 4.14
N ASP A 149 -19.81 5.71 4.85
CA ASP A 149 -20.72 4.88 5.67
C ASP A 149 -21.41 3.79 4.85
N GLU A 150 -21.75 4.10 3.57
CA GLU A 150 -22.38 3.13 2.68
C GLU A 150 -21.41 2.02 2.24
N LEU A 151 -20.15 2.37 1.98
CA LEU A 151 -19.09 1.41 1.67
C LEU A 151 -18.76 0.53 2.87
N GLU A 152 -18.61 1.11 4.05
CA GLU A 152 -18.39 0.37 5.29
C GLU A 152 -19.48 -0.68 5.53
N LYS A 153 -20.74 -0.28 5.49
CA LYS A 153 -21.88 -1.20 5.60
C LYS A 153 -21.88 -2.30 4.52
N PHE A 154 -21.44 -1.97 3.32
CA PHE A 154 -21.36 -2.95 2.25
C PHE A 154 -20.27 -3.99 2.50
N PHE A 155 -19.12 -3.55 3.06
CA PHE A 155 -18.01 -4.44 3.38
C PHE A 155 -18.15 -5.14 4.74
N GLU A 156 -19.04 -4.71 5.63
CA GLU A 156 -19.23 -5.23 6.99
C GLU A 156 -19.38 -6.75 7.05
N ASN A 157 -20.03 -7.33 6.06
CA ASN A 157 -20.25 -8.78 5.96
C ASN A 157 -19.20 -9.50 5.10
N MET A 158 -18.12 -8.84 4.72
CA MET A 158 -17.07 -9.46 3.95
C MET A 158 -16.17 -10.33 4.84
N TYR A 159 -16.25 -11.65 4.65
CA TYR A 159 -15.30 -12.54 5.33
C TYR A 159 -13.94 -12.52 4.61
N VAL A 160 -12.92 -12.09 5.33
CA VAL A 160 -11.52 -12.12 4.88
C VAL A 160 -10.71 -12.98 5.83
N ASN A 161 -10.12 -14.07 5.33
CA ASN A 161 -9.23 -14.89 6.13
C ASN A 161 -7.88 -14.18 6.39
N LYS A 162 -7.11 -14.65 7.39
CA LYS A 162 -5.84 -14.04 7.82
C LYS A 162 -4.83 -13.90 6.66
N GLU A 163 -4.72 -14.89 5.79
CA GLU A 163 -3.79 -14.86 4.65
C GLU A 163 -4.14 -13.76 3.65
N LYS A 164 -5.43 -13.55 3.39
CA LYS A 164 -5.89 -12.43 2.55
C LYS A 164 -5.61 -11.07 3.20
N VAL A 165 -5.82 -10.95 4.52
CA VAL A 165 -5.47 -9.71 5.23
C VAL A 165 -3.98 -9.40 5.06
N ILE A 166 -3.09 -10.37 5.30
CA ILE A 166 -1.64 -10.21 5.09
C ILE A 166 -1.36 -9.82 3.64
N SER A 167 -2.03 -10.42 2.66
CA SER A 167 -1.84 -10.09 1.24
C SER A 167 -2.28 -8.67 0.89
N TYR A 168 -3.36 -8.16 1.49
CA TYR A 168 -3.76 -6.76 1.35
C TYR A 168 -2.78 -5.81 2.04
N CYS A 169 -2.31 -6.15 3.24
CA CYS A 169 -1.27 -5.36 3.93
C CYS A 169 0.04 -5.31 3.12
N LYS A 170 0.45 -6.44 2.51
CA LYS A 170 1.59 -6.45 1.58
C LYS A 170 1.37 -5.52 0.39
N MET A 171 0.20 -5.58 -0.22
CA MET A 171 -0.14 -4.70 -1.33
C MET A 171 -0.04 -3.23 -0.93
N LEU A 172 -0.58 -2.84 0.23
CA LEU A 172 -0.50 -1.48 0.74
C LEU A 172 0.94 -1.04 1.05
N ALA A 173 1.68 -1.87 1.79
CA ALA A 173 3.07 -1.60 2.12
C ALA A 173 3.92 -1.42 0.85
N TYR A 174 3.79 -2.34 -0.10
CA TYR A 174 4.51 -2.25 -1.37
C TYR A 174 4.10 -1.03 -2.20
N ALA A 175 2.83 -0.63 -2.20
CA ALA A 175 2.42 0.58 -2.91
C ALA A 175 3.12 1.85 -2.37
N ILE A 176 3.36 1.90 -1.06
CA ILE A 176 4.09 3.01 -0.43
C ILE A 176 5.60 2.92 -0.73
N ASP A 177 6.15 1.69 -0.70
CA ASP A 177 7.59 1.45 -0.76
C ASP A 177 8.14 1.30 -2.19
N PHE A 178 7.32 0.96 -3.19
CA PHE A 178 7.77 0.76 -4.59
C PHE A 178 8.30 2.03 -5.27
N ARG A 179 8.44 3.12 -4.54
CA ARG A 179 9.20 4.29 -4.98
C ARG A 179 10.68 3.97 -5.16
N SER A 180 11.25 3.11 -4.28
CA SER A 180 12.62 2.65 -4.41
C SER A 180 12.71 1.14 -4.14
N GLU A 181 13.64 0.45 -4.85
CA GLU A 181 13.91 -0.97 -4.64
C GLU A 181 14.41 -1.25 -3.21
N ASP A 182 15.18 -0.33 -2.65
CA ASP A 182 15.75 -0.45 -1.31
C ASP A 182 14.68 -0.48 -0.22
N THR A 183 13.62 0.35 -0.36
CA THR A 183 12.51 0.39 0.61
C THR A 183 11.66 -0.88 0.57
N VAL A 184 11.40 -1.43 -0.61
CA VAL A 184 10.67 -2.70 -0.75
C VAL A 184 11.43 -3.86 -0.12
N ILE A 185 12.73 -3.97 -0.41
CA ILE A 185 13.60 -5.00 0.18
C ILE A 185 13.58 -4.87 1.71
N HIS A 186 13.67 -3.65 2.22
CA HIS A 186 13.60 -3.38 3.66
C HIS A 186 12.32 -3.93 4.28
N THR A 187 11.16 -3.58 3.75
CA THR A 187 9.86 -4.03 4.28
C THR A 187 9.69 -5.55 4.24
N ILE A 188 10.13 -6.20 3.15
CA ILE A 188 10.14 -7.67 3.06
C ILE A 188 11.05 -8.29 4.12
N MET A 189 12.22 -7.74 4.31
CA MET A 189 13.16 -8.22 5.34
C MET A 189 12.61 -8.04 6.74
N VAL A 190 11.99 -6.90 7.06
CA VAL A 190 11.36 -6.65 8.37
C VAL A 190 10.26 -7.67 8.64
N GLU A 191 9.38 -7.95 7.66
CA GLU A 191 8.34 -8.99 7.80
C GLU A 191 8.97 -10.36 8.05
N ALA A 192 9.93 -10.77 7.21
CA ALA A 192 10.52 -12.11 7.28
C ALA A 192 11.33 -12.34 8.58
N ILE A 193 12.14 -11.36 8.97
CA ILE A 193 12.90 -11.42 10.22
C ILE A 193 11.95 -11.46 11.43
N SER A 194 10.91 -10.62 11.43
CA SER A 194 9.89 -10.60 12.49
C SER A 194 9.19 -11.93 12.64
N GLU A 195 8.82 -12.58 11.54
CA GLU A 195 8.21 -13.91 11.54
C GLU A 195 9.13 -14.97 12.17
N GLN A 196 10.41 -15.00 11.78
CA GLN A 196 11.36 -15.97 12.33
C GLN A 196 11.64 -15.71 13.81
N LEU A 197 11.82 -14.47 14.21
CA LEU A 197 12.00 -14.11 15.63
C LEU A 197 10.76 -14.46 16.47
N ALA A 198 9.55 -14.21 15.94
CA ALA A 198 8.31 -14.58 16.63
C ALA A 198 8.21 -16.11 16.85
N LYS A 199 8.56 -16.92 15.84
CA LYS A 199 8.64 -18.38 15.96
C LYS A 199 9.64 -18.80 17.03
N LEU A 200 10.84 -18.25 17.03
CA LEU A 200 11.88 -18.54 18.03
C LEU A 200 11.51 -18.05 19.45
N CYS A 201 10.65 -17.06 19.55
CA CYS A 201 10.07 -16.59 20.81
C CYS A 201 8.88 -17.43 21.30
N TYR A 202 8.50 -18.48 20.58
CA TYR A 202 7.38 -19.37 20.88
C TYR A 202 6.05 -18.65 21.09
N VAL A 203 5.77 -17.63 20.28
CA VAL A 203 4.43 -17.01 20.27
C VAL A 203 3.45 -17.84 19.42
N SER A 204 2.15 -17.71 19.68
CA SER A 204 1.14 -18.47 18.93
C SER A 204 1.08 -18.07 17.47
N ASP A 205 0.56 -18.94 16.60
CA ASP A 205 0.40 -18.67 15.17
C ASP A 205 -0.48 -17.45 14.90
N GLU A 206 -1.45 -17.17 15.78
CA GLU A 206 -2.25 -15.96 15.70
C GLU A 206 -1.41 -14.70 15.93
N ARG A 207 -0.54 -14.73 16.93
CA ARG A 207 0.37 -13.63 17.24
C ARG A 207 1.44 -13.46 16.17
N ILE A 208 1.95 -14.55 15.57
CA ILE A 208 2.85 -14.49 14.42
C ILE A 208 2.17 -13.77 13.26
N SER A 209 0.91 -14.13 12.94
CA SER A 209 0.14 -13.46 11.88
C SER A 209 -0.05 -11.96 12.16
N LEU A 210 -0.33 -11.58 13.40
CA LEU A 210 -0.43 -10.19 13.82
C LEU A 210 0.89 -9.45 13.66
N ILE A 211 2.00 -10.03 14.14
CA ILE A 211 3.34 -9.45 14.01
C ILE A 211 3.71 -9.22 12.54
N LYS A 212 3.36 -10.15 11.64
CA LYS A 212 3.56 -9.99 10.19
C LYS A 212 2.80 -8.78 9.63
N ILE A 213 1.53 -8.63 10.01
CA ILE A 213 0.72 -7.47 9.62
C ILE A 213 1.38 -6.18 10.12
N CYS A 214 1.80 -6.16 11.40
CA CYS A 214 2.43 -4.98 12.00
C CYS A 214 3.78 -4.66 11.35
N ALA A 215 4.58 -5.67 11.05
CA ALA A 215 5.85 -5.51 10.33
C ALA A 215 5.66 -4.93 8.91
N LEU A 216 4.60 -5.33 8.21
CA LEU A 216 4.26 -4.75 6.90
C LEU A 216 3.79 -3.29 7.00
N LEU A 217 3.07 -2.94 8.05
CA LEU A 217 2.49 -1.61 8.23
C LEU A 217 3.36 -0.66 9.06
N HIS A 218 4.57 -1.07 9.50
CA HIS A 218 5.39 -0.27 10.40
C HIS A 218 5.70 1.12 9.84
N ASP A 219 5.89 1.20 8.56
CA ASP A 219 6.24 2.41 7.83
C ASP A 219 5.08 3.07 7.07
N ILE A 220 3.82 2.70 7.36
CA ILE A 220 2.63 3.22 6.63
C ILE A 220 2.56 4.76 6.63
N GLY A 221 3.05 5.40 7.67
CA GLY A 221 3.08 6.85 7.78
C GLY A 221 4.07 7.55 6.84
N LYS A 222 4.95 6.82 6.15
CA LYS A 222 5.84 7.38 5.12
C LYS A 222 5.07 8.00 3.95
N ILE A 223 3.78 7.69 3.80
CA ILE A 223 2.91 8.33 2.82
C ILE A 223 2.87 9.87 2.96
N ALA A 224 3.05 10.40 4.16
CA ALA A 224 3.05 11.83 4.43
C ALA A 224 4.45 12.47 4.38
N ILE A 225 5.51 11.70 4.14
CA ILE A 225 6.86 12.23 4.07
C ILE A 225 7.15 12.74 2.65
N PRO A 226 7.64 13.99 2.49
CA PRO A 226 8.03 14.54 1.20
C PRO A 226 9.04 13.63 0.49
N ILE A 227 8.85 13.45 -0.83
CA ILE A 227 9.67 12.54 -1.63
C ILE A 227 11.15 12.94 -1.62
N GLU A 228 11.42 14.25 -1.60
CA GLU A 228 12.75 14.82 -1.59
C GLU A 228 13.55 14.46 -0.32
N ILE A 229 12.82 14.22 0.79
CA ILE A 229 13.42 13.76 2.06
C ILE A 229 13.53 12.25 2.06
N LEU A 230 12.49 11.56 1.58
CA LEU A 230 12.42 10.09 1.58
C LEU A 230 13.52 9.47 0.69
N GLU A 231 13.75 10.05 -0.48
CA GLU A 231 14.71 9.57 -1.50
C GLU A 231 16.02 10.37 -1.53
N LYS A 232 16.27 11.19 -0.51
CA LYS A 232 17.48 12.02 -0.48
C LYS A 232 18.74 11.16 -0.56
N PRO A 233 19.59 11.38 -1.57
CA PRO A 233 20.88 10.71 -1.63
C PRO A 233 21.82 11.28 -0.56
N GLY A 234 22.03 10.53 0.52
CA GLY A 234 22.95 10.93 1.59
C GLY A 234 22.28 11.06 2.96
N LYS A 235 22.98 11.74 3.87
CA LYS A 235 22.49 11.96 5.23
C LYS A 235 21.45 13.08 5.27
N LEU A 236 20.36 12.86 6.03
CA LEU A 236 19.39 13.90 6.34
C LEU A 236 20.02 14.98 7.24
N THR A 237 19.63 16.24 7.06
CA THR A 237 19.91 17.30 8.04
C THR A 237 19.10 17.03 9.32
N TYR A 238 19.35 17.81 10.36
CA TYR A 238 18.58 17.69 11.60
C TYR A 238 17.09 17.94 11.36
N GLU A 239 16.76 18.98 10.62
CA GLU A 239 15.38 19.37 10.28
C GLU A 239 14.67 18.30 9.43
N GLU A 240 15.36 17.77 8.42
CA GLU A 240 14.83 16.69 7.58
C GLU A 240 14.62 15.40 8.39
N PHE A 241 15.53 15.12 9.35
CA PHE A 241 15.37 13.97 10.22
C PHE A 241 14.16 14.12 11.18
N GLU A 242 13.89 15.33 11.67
CA GLU A 242 12.67 15.61 12.45
C GLU A 242 11.39 15.41 11.61
N ILE A 243 11.41 15.81 10.33
CA ILE A 243 10.30 15.52 9.40
C ILE A 243 10.19 14.01 9.17
N MET A 244 11.30 13.31 8.96
CA MET A 244 11.29 11.85 8.77
C MET A 244 10.69 11.11 9.99
N LYS A 245 10.97 11.53 11.22
CA LYS A 245 10.40 10.93 12.43
C LYS A 245 8.88 11.00 12.49
N ASN A 246 8.26 11.97 11.80
CA ASN A 246 6.80 12.10 11.79
C ASN A 246 6.08 10.89 11.18
N HIS A 247 6.76 10.04 10.37
CA HIS A 247 6.10 8.84 9.84
C HIS A 247 5.52 7.95 10.95
N SER A 248 6.22 7.81 12.09
CA SER A 248 5.71 7.02 13.23
C SER A 248 4.44 7.62 13.82
N LYS A 249 4.39 8.96 13.97
CA LYS A 249 3.20 9.65 14.48
C LYS A 249 2.05 9.62 13.49
N VAL A 250 2.31 9.86 12.20
CA VAL A 250 1.28 9.79 11.14
C VAL A 250 0.71 8.38 11.04
N GLY A 251 1.56 7.36 11.05
CA GLY A 251 1.11 5.96 11.06
C GLY A 251 0.25 5.65 12.28
N TYR A 252 0.65 6.15 13.46
CA TYR A 252 -0.12 6.03 14.68
C TYR A 252 -1.52 6.65 14.56
N ASP A 253 -1.61 7.86 14.00
CA ASP A 253 -2.88 8.56 13.83
C ASP A 253 -3.79 7.84 12.82
N ILE A 254 -3.26 7.42 11.67
CA ILE A 254 -4.00 6.65 10.65
C ILE A 254 -4.62 5.38 11.25
N LEU A 255 -3.83 4.58 11.97
CA LEU A 255 -4.31 3.32 12.54
C LEU A 255 -5.23 3.53 13.76
N SER A 256 -5.14 4.69 14.42
CA SER A 256 -6.08 5.10 15.49
C SER A 256 -7.45 5.43 14.93
N GLU A 257 -7.52 6.16 13.81
CA GLU A 257 -8.78 6.48 13.14
C GLU A 257 -9.52 5.22 12.67
N LEU A 258 -8.77 4.17 12.31
CA LEU A 258 -9.31 2.86 11.93
C LEU A 258 -9.65 1.97 13.14
N ASN A 259 -9.52 2.45 14.37
CA ASN A 259 -9.71 1.69 15.61
C ASN A 259 -8.85 0.40 15.72
N MET A 260 -7.71 0.36 15.06
CA MET A 260 -6.79 -0.78 15.02
C MET A 260 -5.73 -0.68 16.14
N ASN A 261 -6.13 -0.44 17.38
CA ASN A 261 -5.25 -0.06 18.48
C ASN A 261 -4.05 -1.00 18.70
N GLU A 262 -4.25 -2.32 18.69
CA GLU A 262 -3.16 -3.27 18.90
C GLU A 262 -2.17 -3.27 17.71
N ILE A 263 -2.66 -3.25 16.47
CA ILE A 263 -1.82 -3.15 15.27
C ILE A 263 -1.08 -1.82 15.26
N ARG A 264 -1.78 -0.72 15.60
CA ARG A 264 -1.21 0.61 15.72
C ARG A 264 0.03 0.61 16.60
N ASP A 265 -0.12 0.14 17.84
CA ASP A 265 0.97 0.19 18.83
C ASP A 265 2.16 -0.68 18.40
N ILE A 266 1.91 -1.90 17.92
CA ILE A 266 2.99 -2.79 17.49
C ILE A 266 3.69 -2.27 16.22
N ALA A 267 2.94 -1.75 15.25
CA ALA A 267 3.49 -1.29 13.98
C ALA A 267 4.27 0.02 14.14
N THR A 268 3.64 1.05 14.72
CA THR A 268 4.13 2.43 14.61
C THR A 268 5.09 2.86 15.72
N LEU A 269 5.23 2.06 16.79
CA LEU A 269 6.13 2.35 17.91
C LEU A 269 7.46 1.59 17.83
N HIS A 270 7.83 1.12 16.64
CA HIS A 270 9.07 0.38 16.40
C HIS A 270 10.35 1.20 16.63
N HIS A 271 10.26 2.52 16.67
CA HIS A 271 11.38 3.40 17.01
C HIS A 271 11.50 3.71 18.50
N GLU A 272 10.59 3.22 19.35
CA GLU A 272 10.74 3.30 20.80
C GLU A 272 11.93 2.45 21.27
N LYS A 273 12.54 2.84 22.39
CA LYS A 273 13.72 2.17 22.97
C LYS A 273 13.46 1.91 24.46
N LEU A 274 13.93 0.77 24.95
CA LEU A 274 13.70 0.32 26.34
C LEU A 274 14.20 1.32 27.40
N ASP A 275 15.19 2.17 27.05
CA ASP A 275 15.72 3.22 27.92
C ASP A 275 14.91 4.52 27.85
N GLY A 276 13.89 4.61 26.99
CA GLY A 276 13.05 5.78 26.78
C GLY A 276 13.68 6.85 25.86
N SER A 277 14.80 6.54 25.21
CA SER A 277 15.43 7.46 24.25
C SER A 277 14.81 7.39 22.84
N GLY A 278 13.76 6.58 22.66
CA GLY A 278 13.03 6.40 21.40
C GLY A 278 12.02 7.51 21.12
N TYR A 279 11.24 7.33 20.07
CA TYR A 279 10.17 8.21 19.65
C TYR A 279 9.01 7.37 19.08
N PRO A 280 7.77 7.88 18.99
CA PRO A 280 7.34 9.26 19.19
C PRO A 280 6.99 9.63 20.65
N PHE A 281 6.82 8.67 21.57
CA PHE A 281 6.31 8.94 22.91
C PHE A 281 7.33 8.76 24.04
N GLY A 282 8.49 8.16 23.77
CA GLY A 282 9.54 7.90 24.75
C GLY A 282 9.16 6.80 25.75
N LEU A 283 8.46 5.75 25.28
CA LEU A 283 8.07 4.58 26.07
C LEU A 283 9.29 3.84 26.66
N LYS A 284 9.10 3.21 27.82
CA LYS A 284 10.18 2.55 28.55
C LYS A 284 9.82 1.13 28.97
N GLY A 285 10.81 0.26 29.01
CA GLY A 285 10.75 -1.04 29.65
C GLY A 285 9.48 -1.84 29.30
N ASP A 286 8.61 -2.06 30.29
CA ASP A 286 7.42 -2.90 30.13
C ASP A 286 6.27 -2.23 29.38
N GLU A 287 6.34 -0.93 29.09
CA GLU A 287 5.39 -0.24 28.21
C GLU A 287 5.55 -0.72 26.74
N ILE A 288 6.73 -1.27 26.39
CA ILE A 288 7.02 -1.81 25.09
C ILE A 288 6.82 -3.33 25.10
N THR A 289 5.73 -3.79 24.49
CA THR A 289 5.36 -5.22 24.48
C THR A 289 6.39 -6.09 23.74
N LYS A 290 6.31 -7.41 23.92
CA LYS A 290 7.22 -8.34 23.24
C LYS A 290 7.12 -8.25 21.72
N GLU A 291 5.93 -8.10 21.18
CA GLU A 291 5.67 -7.94 19.75
C GLU A 291 6.28 -6.65 19.19
N MET A 292 6.12 -5.53 19.90
CA MET A 292 6.75 -4.26 19.56
C MET A 292 8.28 -4.40 19.52
N ARG A 293 8.88 -5.09 20.51
CA ARG A 293 10.34 -5.35 20.55
C ARG A 293 10.80 -6.22 19.38
N ILE A 294 10.00 -7.20 18.95
CA ILE A 294 10.31 -8.04 17.79
C ILE A 294 10.36 -7.19 16.53
N VAL A 295 9.33 -6.37 16.25
CA VAL A 295 9.28 -5.52 15.06
C VAL A 295 10.41 -4.49 15.09
N ALA A 296 10.65 -3.83 16.24
CA ALA A 296 11.71 -2.83 16.41
C ALA A 296 13.12 -3.40 16.17
N ILE A 297 13.40 -4.63 16.62
CA ILE A 297 14.70 -5.28 16.39
C ILE A 297 14.82 -5.70 14.93
N SER A 298 13.75 -6.20 14.31
CA SER A 298 13.72 -6.60 12.90
C SER A 298 13.97 -5.40 11.97
N ASP A 299 13.38 -4.25 12.26
CA ASP A 299 13.64 -3.00 11.54
C ASP A 299 15.11 -2.59 11.63
N ILE A 300 15.69 -2.57 12.84
CA ILE A 300 17.12 -2.27 13.04
C ILE A 300 18.00 -3.23 12.24
N ILE A 301 17.72 -4.54 12.31
CA ILE A 301 18.51 -5.55 11.61
C ILE A 301 18.43 -5.34 10.09
N SER A 302 17.23 -5.16 9.56
CA SER A 302 17.01 -4.90 8.14
C SER A 302 17.76 -3.65 7.67
N ALA A 303 17.70 -2.55 8.44
CA ALA A 303 18.43 -1.32 8.14
C ALA A 303 19.94 -1.47 8.21
N LEU A 304 20.49 -2.40 9.02
CA LEU A 304 21.92 -2.68 9.09
C LEU A 304 22.43 -3.57 7.95
N ILE A 305 21.58 -4.50 7.48
CA ILE A 305 21.91 -5.41 6.37
C ILE A 305 21.76 -4.71 5.03
N GLY A 306 20.72 -3.87 4.89
CA GLY A 306 20.39 -3.19 3.63
C GLY A 306 21.55 -2.31 3.15
N SER A 307 21.96 -2.50 1.90
CA SER A 307 22.73 -1.49 1.19
C SER A 307 21.75 -0.37 0.81
N ARG A 308 22.19 0.87 0.92
CA ARG A 308 21.49 2.03 0.36
C ARG A 308 22.34 2.61 -0.76
N SER A 309 21.76 3.36 -1.66
CA SER A 309 22.44 3.97 -2.80
C SER A 309 23.77 4.69 -2.47
N TYR A 310 24.01 4.98 -1.19
CA TYR A 310 25.21 5.66 -0.67
C TYR A 310 25.99 4.85 0.38
N LYS A 311 25.59 3.57 0.70
CA LYS A 311 26.24 2.78 1.76
C LYS A 311 26.06 1.30 1.51
N GLU A 312 27.18 0.55 1.48
CA GLU A 312 27.14 -0.92 1.56
C GLU A 312 26.62 -1.37 2.92
N GLY A 313 25.90 -2.51 2.94
CA GLY A 313 25.44 -3.14 4.17
C GLY A 313 26.63 -3.52 5.09
N PHE A 314 26.39 -3.60 6.39
CA PHE A 314 27.43 -3.99 7.33
C PHE A 314 27.70 -5.50 7.28
N SER A 315 28.95 -5.91 7.59
CA SER A 315 29.28 -7.32 7.79
C SER A 315 28.55 -7.91 9.01
N LYS A 316 28.39 -9.23 9.05
CA LYS A 316 27.78 -9.97 10.16
C LYS A 316 28.39 -9.58 11.51
N GLU A 317 29.73 -9.50 11.59
CA GLU A 317 30.47 -9.17 12.81
C GLU A 317 30.15 -7.75 13.28
N LYS A 318 30.05 -6.81 12.32
CA LYS A 318 29.71 -5.42 12.62
C LYS A 318 28.27 -5.29 13.11
N ILE A 319 27.32 -6.00 12.49
CA ILE A 319 25.92 -6.05 12.92
C ILE A 319 25.81 -6.56 14.34
N ILE A 320 26.45 -7.72 14.64
CA ILE A 320 26.47 -8.30 15.99
C ILE A 320 27.07 -7.32 17.00
N THR A 321 28.15 -6.63 16.66
CA THR A 321 28.76 -5.61 17.52
C THR A 321 27.78 -4.49 17.86
N ILE A 322 27.12 -3.91 16.85
CA ILE A 322 26.15 -2.82 17.02
C ILE A 322 24.98 -3.27 17.90
N LEU A 323 24.42 -4.45 17.63
CA LEU A 323 23.31 -4.98 18.42
C LEU A 323 23.70 -5.21 19.90
N ASN A 324 24.88 -5.75 20.17
CA ASN A 324 25.38 -5.91 21.53
C ASN A 324 25.60 -4.57 22.25
N GLU A 325 26.12 -3.56 21.57
CA GLU A 325 26.23 -2.20 22.12
C GLU A 325 24.84 -1.62 22.48
N MET A 326 23.83 -1.83 21.65
CA MET A 326 22.47 -1.40 21.93
C MET A 326 21.85 -2.15 23.13
N VAL A 327 22.12 -3.45 23.28
CA VAL A 327 21.72 -4.23 24.46
C VAL A 327 22.38 -3.71 25.73
N VAL A 328 23.68 -3.46 25.71
CA VAL A 328 24.43 -2.90 26.85
C VAL A 328 23.89 -1.55 27.30
N ARG A 329 23.44 -0.72 26.33
CA ARG A 329 22.81 0.58 26.61
C ARG A 329 21.31 0.47 26.94
N ASN A 330 20.77 -0.73 27.13
CA ASN A 330 19.36 -0.99 27.37
C ASN A 330 18.40 -0.38 26.33
N LYS A 331 18.80 -0.33 25.05
CA LYS A 331 17.95 0.20 23.97
C LYS A 331 17.04 -0.84 23.36
N ILE A 332 17.48 -2.10 23.29
CA ILE A 332 16.77 -3.22 22.67
C ILE A 332 16.77 -4.44 23.59
N ASP A 333 15.83 -5.37 23.34
CA ASP A 333 15.66 -6.56 24.17
C ASP A 333 16.83 -7.55 24.02
N LYS A 334 17.48 -7.86 25.15
CA LYS A 334 18.64 -8.75 25.22
C LYS A 334 18.30 -10.19 24.77
N ASN A 335 17.13 -10.72 25.14
CA ASN A 335 16.78 -12.11 24.86
C ASN A 335 16.44 -12.30 23.38
N ILE A 336 15.65 -11.38 22.78
CA ILE A 336 15.34 -11.40 21.36
C ILE A 336 16.60 -11.20 20.53
N THR A 337 17.46 -10.26 20.90
CA THR A 337 18.75 -10.04 20.24
C THR A 337 19.62 -11.29 20.27
N ARG A 338 19.70 -11.97 21.41
CA ARG A 338 20.45 -13.24 21.52
C ARG A 338 19.87 -14.34 20.64
N LEU A 339 18.55 -14.47 20.56
CA LEU A 339 17.90 -15.42 19.63
C LEU A 339 18.29 -15.13 18.18
N PHE A 340 18.28 -13.86 17.77
CA PHE A 340 18.73 -13.48 16.44
C PHE A 340 20.19 -13.87 16.20
N ILE A 341 21.10 -13.46 17.08
CA ILE A 341 22.54 -13.72 16.93
C ILE A 341 22.83 -15.21 16.81
N ASN A 342 22.19 -16.04 17.64
CA ASN A 342 22.39 -17.48 17.63
C ASN A 342 21.82 -18.18 16.38
N ASN A 343 20.87 -17.54 15.68
CA ASN A 343 20.23 -18.07 14.48
C ASN A 343 20.44 -17.17 13.25
N TYR A 344 21.49 -16.34 13.28
CA TYR A 344 21.73 -15.30 12.28
C TYR A 344 21.62 -15.80 10.84
N ASP A 345 22.42 -16.82 10.50
CA ASP A 345 22.51 -17.29 9.11
C ASP A 345 21.16 -17.86 8.62
N TYR A 346 20.46 -18.61 9.47
CA TYR A 346 19.15 -19.14 9.17
C TYR A 346 18.12 -18.03 8.92
N ILE A 347 18.02 -17.03 9.82
CA ILE A 347 17.06 -15.95 9.70
C ILE A 347 17.31 -15.11 8.47
N ILE A 348 18.59 -14.80 8.20
CA ILE A 348 18.96 -13.99 7.03
C ILE A 348 18.72 -14.75 5.73
N ASP A 349 19.02 -16.04 5.68
CA ASP A 349 18.77 -16.88 4.51
C ASP A 349 17.27 -16.92 4.16
N GLU A 350 16.39 -17.10 5.14
CA GLU A 350 14.95 -17.05 4.94
C GLU A 350 14.46 -15.65 4.47
N ALA A 351 15.00 -14.58 5.05
CA ALA A 351 14.67 -13.22 4.62
C ALA A 351 15.15 -12.94 3.18
N MET A 352 16.34 -13.38 2.82
CA MET A 352 16.88 -13.21 1.46
C MET A 352 16.09 -14.01 0.42
N LYS A 353 15.61 -15.22 0.76
CA LYS A 353 14.71 -16.00 -0.11
C LYS A 353 13.41 -15.24 -0.37
N ALA A 354 12.82 -14.64 0.67
CA ALA A 354 11.61 -13.84 0.54
C ALA A 354 11.84 -12.61 -0.38
N CYS A 355 12.99 -11.94 -0.24
CA CYS A 355 13.38 -10.81 -1.09
C CYS A 355 13.56 -11.24 -2.56
N ALA A 356 14.29 -12.31 -2.82
CA ALA A 356 14.58 -12.79 -4.18
C ALA A 356 13.29 -13.05 -4.98
N ASN A 357 12.31 -13.72 -4.39
CA ASN A 357 11.02 -13.99 -5.05
C ASN A 357 10.26 -12.69 -5.41
N THR A 358 10.28 -11.70 -4.52
CA THR A 358 9.58 -10.44 -4.78
C THR A 358 10.31 -9.58 -5.81
N MET A 359 11.64 -9.57 -5.78
CA MET A 359 12.46 -8.81 -6.74
C MET A 359 12.39 -9.40 -8.15
N GLU A 360 12.28 -10.72 -8.29
CA GLU A 360 12.03 -11.35 -9.58
C GLU A 360 10.70 -10.86 -10.20
N LYS A 361 9.62 -10.85 -9.41
CA LYS A 361 8.33 -10.32 -9.85
C LYS A 361 8.42 -8.84 -10.23
N TYR A 362 9.14 -8.04 -9.45
CA TYR A 362 9.33 -6.61 -9.72
C TYR A 362 10.10 -6.37 -11.01
N SER A 363 11.17 -7.13 -11.26
CA SER A 363 11.95 -7.05 -12.50
C SER A 363 11.10 -7.42 -13.72
N ASN A 364 10.31 -8.51 -13.63
CA ASN A 364 9.40 -8.92 -14.69
C ASN A 364 8.33 -7.86 -14.96
N MET A 365 7.78 -7.25 -13.91
CA MET A 365 6.82 -6.16 -14.03
C MET A 365 7.40 -4.95 -14.77
N LYS A 366 8.66 -4.61 -14.52
CA LYS A 366 9.35 -3.48 -15.16
C LYS A 366 9.50 -3.68 -16.67
N ASN A 367 9.83 -4.90 -17.11
CA ASN A 367 9.92 -5.24 -18.52
C ASN A 367 8.53 -5.19 -19.19
N GLU A 368 7.52 -5.78 -18.56
CA GLU A 368 6.14 -5.75 -19.06
C GLU A 368 5.55 -4.33 -19.14
N TYR A 369 6.00 -3.42 -18.26
CA TYR A 369 5.56 -2.03 -18.27
C TYR A 369 5.95 -1.31 -19.56
N GLU A 370 7.19 -1.44 -19.99
CA GLU A 370 7.64 -0.82 -21.24
C GLU A 370 6.91 -1.40 -22.47
N GLU A 371 6.70 -2.72 -22.50
CA GLU A 371 5.95 -3.38 -23.58
C GLU A 371 4.50 -2.88 -23.66
N LEU A 372 3.80 -2.76 -22.52
CA LEU A 372 2.42 -2.29 -22.50
C LEU A 372 2.30 -0.81 -22.83
N LEU A 373 3.26 0.02 -22.45
CA LEU A 373 3.26 1.42 -22.84
C LEU A 373 3.38 1.61 -24.35
N GLU A 374 4.12 0.76 -25.06
CA GLU A 374 4.20 0.79 -26.53
C GLU A 374 2.86 0.41 -27.19
N ILE A 375 2.09 -0.48 -26.56
CA ILE A 375 0.80 -0.95 -27.10
C ILE A 375 -0.30 0.10 -26.89
N TYR A 376 -0.29 0.82 -25.78
CA TYR A 376 -1.40 1.69 -25.35
C TYR A 376 -1.12 3.19 -25.50
N LYS A 377 0.07 3.60 -25.97
CA LYS A 377 0.37 4.98 -26.41
C LYS A 377 -0.03 5.21 -27.84
#